data_a9879b4b509a747e8aa4767cb46829cf
#
_entry.id   a9879b4b509a747e8aa4767cb46829cf
#
_cell.length_a   1.000
_cell.length_b   1.000
_cell.length_c   1.000
_cell.angle_alpha   90.00
_cell.angle_beta   90.00
_cell.angle_gamma   90.00
#
_symmetry.space_group_name_H-M   'P 1'
#
loop_
_entity.id
_entity.type
_entity.pdbx_description
1 polymer ?
#
loop_
_entity_poly.entity_id
_entity_poly.type
_entity_poly.pdbx_seq_one_letter_code
_entity_poly.pdbx_strand_id
1 'polypeptide(L)'
;MRRRRHDHHHERDAADRPASGPAARVAVRDLVVRFGSTTAVDGLDLDLEPGSFTALLGPSGCGKSTTLAVVAGLQRPDAGSVRIDDVDVLGSPPEHRPVGLVLQKPLLFPHLDVARNVGFGLRMAGASRAHERAEVRDMLRRVRLDDLGARRPHELSGGQEQRVSLARALLRRPRVLLLDEPFSQLDPELRDDMRGLVRRLHDELGVTTLFVTHDRDEAVDVADRVVVLDGGRVVGAGTPEEVYTRPDTLATARYFGPVNELTGEVADGRFTSHDGTLAVPTSAAAGSAVLVVRPEALALAGDAAPAAYDVRVAVKEVRFAGTHLVVEAALADGTPLRAHLPVGSAVVPGDAARLVLAPERCHVLEGER
;
A
#
# COMPACT_ATOMS: atom_id res chain seq x y z
N MET A 1 27.16 47.05 -45.40
CA MET A 1 27.45 45.94 -44.49
C MET A 1 26.43 45.96 -43.34
N ARG A 2 25.34 45.18 -43.42
CA ARG A 2 24.33 45.01 -42.35
C ARG A 2 24.55 43.64 -41.72
N ARG A 3 24.94 43.60 -40.44
CA ARG A 3 25.10 42.38 -39.66
C ARG A 3 23.69 41.87 -39.27
N ARG A 4 23.35 40.63 -39.63
CA ARG A 4 22.19 39.91 -39.16
C ARG A 4 22.45 39.51 -37.70
N ARG A 5 21.55 39.92 -36.78
CA ARG A 5 21.46 39.37 -35.44
C ARG A 5 20.66 38.07 -35.59
N HIS A 6 21.24 36.94 -35.16
CA HIS A 6 20.55 35.67 -35.02
C HIS A 6 19.71 35.71 -33.71
N ASP A 7 18.45 35.55 -33.90
CA ASP A 7 17.50 35.33 -32.79
C ASP A 7 17.69 33.92 -32.22
N HIS A 8 18.27 33.84 -31.00
CA HIS A 8 18.30 32.66 -30.14
C HIS A 8 17.18 32.79 -29.09
N HIS A 9 15.93 32.83 -29.50
CA HIS A 9 14.79 32.98 -28.56
C HIS A 9 13.75 31.87 -28.60
N HIS A 10 14.03 30.71 -29.23
CA HIS A 10 12.98 29.67 -29.37
C HIS A 10 13.22 28.32 -28.66
N GLU A 11 14.26 28.17 -27.84
CA GLU A 11 14.52 26.90 -27.14
C GLU A 11 14.28 26.95 -25.62
N ARG A 12 13.81 28.04 -25.02
CA ARG A 12 13.57 28.15 -23.58
C ARG A 12 12.09 27.92 -23.16
N ASP A 13 11.15 27.86 -24.10
CA ASP A 13 9.71 27.77 -23.78
C ASP A 13 9.17 26.36 -23.62
N ALA A 14 9.95 25.30 -23.83
CA ALA A 14 9.50 23.91 -23.69
C ALA A 14 9.69 23.32 -22.27
N ALA A 15 10.51 23.97 -21.42
CA ALA A 15 10.87 23.42 -20.10
C ALA A 15 9.96 23.88 -18.94
N ASP A 16 9.00 24.74 -19.17
CA ASP A 16 8.31 25.46 -18.09
C ASP A 16 6.76 25.36 -18.14
N ARG A 17 6.22 24.29 -18.71
CA ARG A 17 4.81 24.00 -18.53
C ARG A 17 4.62 23.31 -17.17
N PRO A 18 3.78 23.84 -16.26
CA PRO A 18 3.39 23.12 -15.06
C PRO A 18 2.81 21.77 -15.48
N ALA A 19 3.06 20.72 -14.67
CA ALA A 19 2.61 19.35 -14.90
C ALA A 19 1.08 19.19 -14.79
N SER A 20 0.31 20.16 -15.26
CA SER A 20 -1.15 20.20 -15.28
C SER A 20 -1.66 19.42 -16.50
N GLY A 21 -1.66 18.09 -16.38
CA GLY A 21 -2.29 17.18 -17.32
C GLY A 21 -3.19 16.20 -16.56
N PRO A 22 -3.99 15.37 -17.27
CA PRO A 22 -4.70 14.26 -16.64
C PRO A 22 -3.72 13.35 -15.91
N ALA A 23 -4.24 12.54 -14.98
CA ALA A 23 -3.45 11.51 -14.30
C ALA A 23 -2.60 10.70 -15.29
N ALA A 24 -1.40 10.32 -14.88
CA ALA A 24 -0.46 9.59 -15.74
C ALA A 24 -0.41 8.11 -15.37
N ARG A 25 -0.26 7.24 -16.36
CA ARG A 25 0.14 5.86 -16.13
C ARG A 25 1.60 5.81 -15.70
N VAL A 26 1.94 4.96 -14.73
CA VAL A 26 3.33 4.62 -14.41
C VAL A 26 3.56 3.16 -14.69
N ALA A 27 4.57 2.84 -15.49
CA ALA A 27 4.97 1.47 -15.78
C ALA A 27 6.44 1.27 -15.39
N VAL A 28 6.69 0.34 -14.48
CA VAL A 28 8.02 -0.13 -14.10
C VAL A 28 8.19 -1.53 -14.65
N ARG A 29 9.35 -1.84 -15.26
CA ARG A 29 9.61 -3.16 -15.86
C ARG A 29 11.01 -3.63 -15.52
N ASP A 30 11.10 -4.89 -15.08
CA ASP A 30 12.35 -5.59 -14.76
C ASP A 30 13.30 -4.78 -13.87
N LEU A 31 12.74 -4.00 -12.91
CA LEU A 31 13.52 -3.07 -12.11
C LEU A 31 14.46 -3.81 -11.17
N VAL A 32 15.76 -3.49 -11.25
CA VAL A 32 16.78 -4.02 -10.35
C VAL A 32 17.55 -2.88 -9.70
N VAL A 33 17.68 -2.93 -8.37
CA VAL A 33 18.49 -1.98 -7.59
C VAL A 33 19.36 -2.74 -6.59
N ARG A 34 20.66 -2.45 -6.61
CA ARG A 34 21.65 -3.06 -5.72
C ARG A 34 22.36 -2.01 -4.89
N PHE A 35 22.65 -2.36 -3.64
CA PHE A 35 23.49 -1.59 -2.74
C PHE A 35 24.63 -2.49 -2.25
N GLY A 36 25.79 -2.35 -2.87
CA GLY A 36 26.93 -3.28 -2.64
C GLY A 36 26.54 -4.73 -3.00
N SER A 37 26.55 -5.62 -2.03
CA SER A 37 26.17 -7.04 -2.21
C SER A 37 24.67 -7.31 -2.04
N THR A 38 23.89 -6.32 -1.60
CA THR A 38 22.47 -6.48 -1.32
C THR A 38 21.63 -6.07 -2.52
N THR A 39 20.78 -6.95 -3.04
CA THR A 39 19.76 -6.62 -4.02
C THR A 39 18.50 -6.17 -3.29
N ALA A 40 18.19 -4.88 -3.36
CA ALA A 40 17.03 -4.29 -2.69
C ALA A 40 15.75 -4.41 -3.51
N VAL A 41 15.86 -4.39 -4.84
CA VAL A 41 14.76 -4.63 -5.79
C VAL A 41 15.29 -5.60 -6.84
N ASP A 42 14.53 -6.65 -7.14
CA ASP A 42 15.00 -7.78 -7.94
C ASP A 42 13.97 -8.19 -9.00
N GLY A 43 14.04 -7.54 -10.17
CA GLY A 43 13.15 -7.81 -11.31
C GLY A 43 11.70 -7.39 -11.04
N LEU A 44 11.49 -6.20 -10.47
CA LEU A 44 10.16 -5.73 -10.10
C LEU A 44 9.41 -5.16 -11.31
N ASP A 45 8.19 -5.68 -11.53
CA ASP A 45 7.19 -5.13 -12.43
C ASP A 45 6.07 -4.47 -11.62
N LEU A 46 5.70 -3.23 -12.01
CA LEU A 46 4.64 -2.48 -11.37
C LEU A 46 3.91 -1.60 -12.39
N ASP A 47 2.58 -1.69 -12.40
CA ASP A 47 1.70 -0.81 -13.16
C ASP A 47 0.83 0.01 -12.22
N LEU A 48 0.83 1.32 -12.42
CA LEU A 48 -0.12 2.23 -11.79
C LEU A 48 -1.03 2.78 -12.90
N GLU A 49 -2.31 2.43 -12.83
CA GLU A 49 -3.30 2.94 -13.76
C GLU A 49 -3.56 4.43 -13.52
N PRO A 50 -3.88 5.22 -14.55
CA PRO A 50 -4.16 6.63 -14.40
C PRO A 50 -5.27 6.90 -13.37
N GLY A 51 -4.99 7.74 -12.38
CA GLY A 51 -5.95 8.10 -11.33
C GLY A 51 -6.20 7.01 -10.30
N SER A 52 -5.44 5.91 -10.30
CA SER A 52 -5.53 4.89 -9.24
C SER A 52 -4.75 5.27 -7.99
N PHE A 53 -5.22 4.80 -6.84
CA PHE A 53 -4.50 4.83 -5.58
C PHE A 53 -3.94 3.43 -5.30
N THR A 54 -2.64 3.24 -5.53
CA THR A 54 -1.98 1.94 -5.32
C THR A 54 -1.11 1.97 -4.07
N ALA A 55 -1.33 1.03 -3.15
CA ALA A 55 -0.46 0.80 -2.00
C ALA A 55 0.62 -0.23 -2.34
N LEU A 56 1.87 0.10 -2.03
CA LEU A 56 3.00 -0.81 -2.05
C LEU A 56 3.30 -1.25 -0.63
N LEU A 57 3.01 -2.50 -0.32
CA LEU A 57 2.99 -3.06 1.01
C LEU A 57 4.09 -4.13 1.15
N GLY A 58 4.62 -4.35 2.35
CA GLY A 58 5.61 -5.39 2.58
C GLY A 58 6.46 -5.13 3.84
N PRO A 59 7.27 -6.09 4.28
CA PRO A 59 8.13 -5.95 5.46
C PRO A 59 9.17 -4.84 5.29
N SER A 60 9.77 -4.42 6.39
CA SER A 60 10.87 -3.44 6.34
C SER A 60 12.05 -4.01 5.55
N GLY A 61 12.64 -3.18 4.67
CA GLY A 61 13.79 -3.58 3.84
C GLY A 61 13.44 -4.35 2.57
N CYS A 62 12.18 -4.63 2.23
CA CYS A 62 11.81 -5.35 1.01
C CYS A 62 11.84 -4.52 -0.29
N GLY A 63 12.35 -3.28 -0.30
CA GLY A 63 12.55 -2.49 -1.51
C GLY A 63 11.51 -1.41 -1.80
N LYS A 64 10.49 -1.20 -0.96
CA LYS A 64 9.39 -0.22 -1.19
C LYS A 64 9.88 1.21 -1.42
N SER A 65 10.57 1.80 -0.43
CA SER A 65 11.09 3.17 -0.53
C SER A 65 12.16 3.30 -1.62
N THR A 66 12.90 2.22 -1.91
CA THR A 66 13.86 2.16 -3.02
C THR A 66 13.11 2.26 -4.37
N THR A 67 12.05 1.50 -4.56
CA THR A 67 11.21 1.56 -5.76
C THR A 67 10.62 2.96 -5.94
N LEU A 68 10.07 3.54 -4.87
CA LEU A 68 9.54 4.90 -4.87
C LEU A 68 10.62 5.92 -5.23
N ALA A 69 11.83 5.80 -4.66
CA ALA A 69 12.95 6.69 -4.96
C ALA A 69 13.40 6.61 -6.43
N VAL A 70 13.34 5.42 -7.07
CA VAL A 70 13.62 5.28 -8.49
C VAL A 70 12.55 5.99 -9.33
N VAL A 71 11.27 5.81 -9.03
CA VAL A 71 10.18 6.51 -9.74
C VAL A 71 10.30 8.02 -9.56
N ALA A 72 10.68 8.50 -8.37
CA ALA A 72 10.93 9.91 -8.08
C ALA A 72 12.17 10.48 -8.80
N GLY A 73 13.09 9.62 -9.27
CA GLY A 73 14.36 10.04 -9.88
C GLY A 73 15.48 10.31 -8.88
N LEU A 74 15.29 9.96 -7.62
CA LEU A 74 16.27 10.13 -6.55
C LEU A 74 17.30 8.99 -6.49
N GLN A 75 16.97 7.83 -7.06
CA GLN A 75 17.82 6.65 -7.13
C GLN A 75 17.90 6.18 -8.58
N ARG A 76 19.10 5.86 -9.05
CA ARG A 76 19.31 5.20 -10.34
C ARG A 76 19.21 3.68 -10.14
N PRO A 77 18.44 2.96 -10.99
CA PRO A 77 18.45 1.51 -10.99
C PRO A 77 19.69 0.96 -11.71
N ASP A 78 20.04 -0.30 -11.42
CA ASP A 78 21.08 -1.06 -12.11
C ASP A 78 20.56 -1.63 -13.44
N ALA A 79 19.25 -1.99 -13.50
CA ALA A 79 18.58 -2.47 -14.69
C ALA A 79 17.08 -2.15 -14.64
N GLY A 80 16.40 -2.36 -15.77
CA GLY A 80 14.97 -2.12 -15.92
C GLY A 80 14.64 -0.75 -16.50
N SER A 81 13.35 -0.43 -16.50
CA SER A 81 12.85 0.84 -17.03
C SER A 81 11.72 1.41 -16.18
N VAL A 82 11.58 2.75 -16.19
CA VAL A 82 10.45 3.47 -15.59
C VAL A 82 9.88 4.41 -16.63
N ARG A 83 8.59 4.24 -16.93
CA ARG A 83 7.87 5.10 -17.87
C ARG A 83 6.73 5.81 -17.17
N ILE A 84 6.57 7.09 -17.47
CA ILE A 84 5.38 7.87 -17.09
C ILE A 84 4.65 8.19 -18.40
N ASP A 85 3.46 7.66 -18.56
CA ASP A 85 2.80 7.43 -19.85
C ASP A 85 3.74 6.62 -20.77
N ASP A 86 4.02 7.13 -21.97
CA ASP A 86 4.93 6.49 -22.90
C ASP A 86 6.37 7.03 -22.87
N VAL A 87 6.67 7.91 -21.91
CA VAL A 87 7.98 8.55 -21.81
C VAL A 87 8.86 7.84 -20.79
N ASP A 88 10.03 7.35 -21.22
CA ASP A 88 11.05 6.84 -20.30
C ASP A 88 11.63 8.02 -19.48
N VAL A 89 11.59 7.89 -18.15
CA VAL A 89 12.02 8.96 -17.24
C VAL A 89 13.34 8.68 -16.54
N LEU A 90 14.02 7.55 -16.82
CA LEU A 90 15.28 7.23 -16.15
C LEU A 90 16.40 8.26 -16.44
N GLY A 91 16.40 8.84 -17.64
CA GLY A 91 17.30 9.91 -18.01
C GLY A 91 16.91 11.31 -17.51
N SER A 92 15.68 11.48 -16.99
CA SER A 92 15.16 12.76 -16.55
C SER A 92 15.50 13.01 -15.08
N PRO A 93 16.05 14.18 -14.71
CA PRO A 93 16.29 14.54 -13.32
C PRO A 93 14.95 14.73 -12.57
N PRO A 94 14.94 14.62 -11.22
CA PRO A 94 13.71 14.64 -10.41
C PRO A 94 12.82 15.86 -10.66
N GLU A 95 13.39 17.05 -10.79
CA GLU A 95 12.67 18.31 -10.97
C GLU A 95 11.91 18.42 -12.30
N HIS A 96 12.28 17.61 -13.30
CA HIS A 96 11.62 17.55 -14.60
C HIS A 96 10.59 16.43 -14.71
N ARG A 97 10.45 15.58 -13.69
CA ARG A 97 9.41 14.55 -13.66
C ARG A 97 8.08 15.14 -13.21
N PRO A 98 6.94 14.71 -13.77
CA PRO A 98 5.61 15.19 -13.37
C PRO A 98 5.16 14.55 -12.04
N VAL A 99 6.04 14.52 -11.04
CA VAL A 99 5.90 13.78 -9.78
C VAL A 99 5.90 14.75 -8.61
N GLY A 100 4.95 14.58 -7.69
CA GLY A 100 4.98 15.14 -6.35
C GLY A 100 5.43 14.08 -5.35
N LEU A 101 6.35 14.44 -4.44
CA LEU A 101 6.90 13.50 -3.46
C LEU A 101 6.66 14.01 -2.05
N VAL A 102 6.09 13.14 -1.20
CA VAL A 102 5.97 13.31 0.24
C VAL A 102 6.81 12.24 0.91
N LEU A 103 7.79 12.65 1.68
CA LEU A 103 8.68 11.75 2.42
C LEU A 103 8.12 11.46 3.82
N GLN A 104 8.58 10.39 4.43
CA GLN A 104 8.25 9.98 5.79
C GLN A 104 8.48 11.12 6.80
N LYS A 105 9.62 11.83 6.69
CA LYS A 105 9.85 13.09 7.40
C LYS A 105 9.48 14.26 6.51
N PRO A 106 8.70 15.25 6.98
CA PRO A 106 8.21 16.36 6.14
C PRO A 106 9.28 17.21 5.46
N LEU A 107 10.51 17.25 6.00
CA LEU A 107 11.67 18.00 5.50
C LEU A 107 11.28 19.42 5.03
N LEU A 108 10.60 20.18 5.88
CA LEU A 108 10.24 21.56 5.61
C LEU A 108 11.48 22.45 5.68
N PHE A 109 11.51 23.51 4.90
CA PHE A 109 12.56 24.53 4.95
C PHE A 109 12.42 25.34 6.26
N PRO A 110 13.33 25.20 7.24
CA PRO A 110 13.15 25.78 8.58
C PRO A 110 13.20 27.30 8.61
N HIS A 111 13.82 27.91 7.62
CA HIS A 111 13.95 29.37 7.45
C HIS A 111 12.77 30.01 6.71
N LEU A 112 11.85 29.21 6.16
CA LEU A 112 10.64 29.67 5.49
C LEU A 112 9.40 29.46 6.39
N ASP A 113 8.42 30.37 6.28
CA ASP A 113 7.10 30.14 6.82
C ASP A 113 6.31 29.08 6.04
N VAL A 114 5.14 28.68 6.53
CA VAL A 114 4.26 27.68 5.91
C VAL A 114 3.88 28.08 4.49
N ALA A 115 3.44 29.33 4.28
CA ALA A 115 3.02 29.80 2.95
C ALA A 115 4.17 29.75 1.95
N ARG A 116 5.37 30.12 2.37
CA ARG A 116 6.57 30.07 1.53
C ARG A 116 7.08 28.64 1.30
N ASN A 117 6.94 27.73 2.26
CA ASN A 117 7.21 26.31 2.07
C ASN A 117 6.30 25.73 0.99
N VAL A 118 4.98 25.95 1.11
CA VAL A 118 4.00 25.45 0.14
C VAL A 118 4.24 26.08 -1.23
N GLY A 119 4.43 27.41 -1.32
CA GLY A 119 4.62 28.16 -2.57
C GLY A 119 6.00 27.98 -3.23
N PHE A 120 6.92 27.25 -2.59
CA PHE A 120 8.32 27.16 -3.04
C PHE A 120 8.44 26.71 -4.50
N GLY A 121 7.74 25.63 -4.87
CA GLY A 121 7.78 25.07 -6.22
C GLY A 121 7.27 26.03 -7.31
N LEU A 122 6.19 26.76 -7.06
CA LEU A 122 5.67 27.77 -8.00
C LEU A 122 6.63 28.94 -8.16
N ARG A 123 7.26 29.35 -7.06
CA ARG A 123 8.25 30.44 -7.09
C ARG A 123 9.48 30.06 -7.92
N MET A 124 9.98 28.83 -7.78
CA MET A 124 11.10 28.33 -8.58
C MET A 124 10.74 28.20 -10.06
N ALA A 125 9.48 27.93 -10.37
CA ALA A 125 8.94 27.92 -11.72
C ALA A 125 8.64 29.33 -12.29
N GLY A 126 8.99 30.41 -11.60
CA GLY A 126 8.82 31.78 -12.10
C GLY A 126 7.40 32.33 -12.03
N ALA A 127 6.49 31.69 -11.27
CA ALA A 127 5.13 32.15 -11.13
C ALA A 127 5.04 33.57 -10.54
N SER A 128 4.07 34.35 -11.01
CA SER A 128 3.85 35.70 -10.45
C SER A 128 3.45 35.63 -8.97
N ARG A 129 3.85 36.62 -8.19
CA ARG A 129 3.53 36.69 -6.75
C ARG A 129 2.03 36.65 -6.47
N ALA A 130 1.20 37.21 -7.37
CA ALA A 130 -0.24 37.21 -7.23
C ALA A 130 -0.81 35.80 -7.42
N HIS A 131 -0.34 35.08 -8.45
CA HIS A 131 -0.71 33.69 -8.72
C HIS A 131 -0.24 32.77 -7.58
N GLU A 132 1.04 32.81 -7.17
CA GLU A 132 1.59 32.06 -6.04
C GLU A 132 0.70 32.23 -4.78
N ARG A 133 0.36 33.48 -4.40
CA ARG A 133 -0.45 33.76 -3.21
C ARG A 133 -1.86 33.18 -3.31
N ALA A 134 -2.47 33.23 -4.48
CA ALA A 134 -3.82 32.69 -4.70
C ALA A 134 -3.84 31.17 -4.56
N GLU A 135 -2.93 30.47 -5.26
CA GLU A 135 -2.81 29.00 -5.21
C GLU A 135 -2.43 28.50 -3.82
N VAL A 136 -1.48 29.15 -3.14
CA VAL A 136 -1.08 28.81 -1.76
C VAL A 136 -2.26 28.94 -0.80
N ARG A 137 -3.04 30.02 -0.89
CA ARG A 137 -4.22 30.23 -0.03
C ARG A 137 -5.28 29.14 -0.27
N ASP A 138 -5.53 28.79 -1.52
CA ASP A 138 -6.45 27.70 -1.86
C ASP A 138 -5.97 26.36 -1.32
N MET A 139 -4.70 26.02 -1.53
CA MET A 139 -4.12 24.77 -1.05
C MET A 139 -4.13 24.68 0.47
N LEU A 140 -3.79 25.74 1.19
CA LEU A 140 -3.83 25.78 2.66
C LEU A 140 -5.25 25.49 3.18
N ARG A 141 -6.29 26.00 2.53
CA ARG A 141 -7.70 25.67 2.87
C ARG A 141 -7.98 24.18 2.65
N ARG A 142 -7.56 23.60 1.52
CA ARG A 142 -7.75 22.17 1.22
C ARG A 142 -7.12 21.26 2.28
N VAL A 143 -5.93 21.63 2.80
CA VAL A 143 -5.23 20.86 3.86
C VAL A 143 -5.62 21.31 5.28
N ARG A 144 -6.60 22.23 5.45
CA ARG A 144 -7.09 22.74 6.74
C ARG A 144 -6.00 23.43 7.58
N LEU A 145 -5.24 24.31 6.94
CA LEU A 145 -4.17 25.11 7.55
C LEU A 145 -4.32 26.63 7.23
N ASP A 146 -5.55 27.10 7.07
CA ASP A 146 -5.89 28.46 6.61
C ASP A 146 -5.18 29.56 7.42
N ASP A 147 -5.17 29.42 8.74
CA ASP A 147 -4.66 30.44 9.66
C ASP A 147 -3.18 30.26 10.01
N LEU A 148 -2.50 29.26 9.44
CA LEU A 148 -1.15 28.90 9.80
C LEU A 148 -0.09 29.36 8.79
N GLY A 149 -0.48 30.09 7.75
CA GLY A 149 0.41 30.47 6.65
C GLY A 149 1.65 31.25 7.06
N ALA A 150 1.58 32.05 8.15
CA ALA A 150 2.71 32.85 8.66
C ALA A 150 3.60 32.12 9.67
N ARG A 151 3.17 30.94 10.17
CA ARG A 151 3.96 30.16 11.14
C ARG A 151 5.19 29.54 10.50
N ARG A 152 6.19 29.27 11.32
CA ARG A 152 7.40 28.52 10.93
C ARG A 152 7.26 27.04 11.29
N PRO A 153 8.03 26.12 10.66
CA PRO A 153 7.93 24.69 10.94
C PRO A 153 8.00 24.32 12.43
N HIS A 154 8.91 24.92 13.20
CA HIS A 154 9.06 24.63 14.62
C HIS A 154 7.87 25.08 15.51
N GLU A 155 6.90 25.79 14.94
CA GLU A 155 5.67 26.20 15.62
C GLU A 155 4.48 25.28 15.28
N LEU A 156 4.72 24.21 14.51
CA LEU A 156 3.71 23.26 14.03
C LEU A 156 3.76 21.95 14.82
N SER A 157 2.60 21.28 14.93
CA SER A 157 2.58 19.87 15.32
C SER A 157 3.05 18.98 14.16
N GLY A 158 3.47 17.73 14.47
CA GLY A 158 3.90 16.78 13.44
C GLY A 158 2.86 16.54 12.33
N GLY A 159 1.57 16.44 12.71
CA GLY A 159 0.49 16.33 11.73
C GLY A 159 0.31 17.59 10.87
N GLN A 160 0.54 18.78 11.43
CA GLN A 160 0.52 20.04 10.66
C GLN A 160 1.71 20.10 9.70
N GLU A 161 2.91 19.70 10.12
CA GLU A 161 4.08 19.62 9.24
C GLU A 161 3.84 18.66 8.07
N GLN A 162 3.21 17.50 8.33
CA GLN A 162 2.89 16.54 7.28
C GLN A 162 1.87 17.10 6.27
N ARG A 163 0.86 17.84 6.72
CA ARG A 163 -0.08 18.53 5.83
C ARG A 163 0.61 19.62 4.99
N VAL A 164 1.57 20.35 5.55
CA VAL A 164 2.37 21.32 4.80
C VAL A 164 3.21 20.62 3.72
N SER A 165 3.82 19.47 4.04
CA SER A 165 4.58 18.66 3.08
C SER A 165 3.68 18.18 1.93
N LEU A 166 2.49 17.67 2.24
CA LEU A 166 1.50 17.26 1.26
C LEU A 166 1.04 18.43 0.37
N ALA A 167 0.72 19.58 0.97
CA ALA A 167 0.35 20.79 0.26
C ALA A 167 1.45 21.26 -0.71
N ARG A 168 2.72 21.22 -0.27
CA ARG A 168 3.89 21.55 -1.09
C ARG A 168 4.04 20.64 -2.29
N ALA A 169 3.84 19.33 -2.10
CA ALA A 169 3.92 18.33 -3.17
C ALA A 169 2.80 18.51 -4.20
N LEU A 170 1.57 18.83 -3.76
CA LEU A 170 0.40 18.93 -4.62
C LEU A 170 0.23 20.29 -5.31
N LEU A 171 0.85 21.37 -4.80
CA LEU A 171 0.64 22.71 -5.33
C LEU A 171 1.01 22.88 -6.81
N ARG A 172 2.01 22.13 -7.30
CA ARG A 172 2.40 22.10 -8.70
C ARG A 172 1.50 21.24 -9.57
N ARG A 173 0.43 20.66 -9.00
CA ARG A 173 -0.50 19.75 -9.68
C ARG A 173 0.23 18.61 -10.40
N PRO A 174 1.01 17.79 -9.67
CA PRO A 174 1.72 16.67 -10.26
C PRO A 174 0.72 15.69 -10.88
N ARG A 175 1.16 14.93 -11.87
CA ARG A 175 0.35 13.86 -12.49
C ARG A 175 0.49 12.54 -11.74
N VAL A 176 1.56 12.39 -10.96
CA VAL A 176 1.84 11.24 -10.07
C VAL A 176 2.21 11.77 -8.69
N LEU A 177 1.57 11.25 -7.66
CA LEU A 177 1.87 11.52 -6.26
C LEU A 177 2.54 10.30 -5.63
N LEU A 178 3.71 10.50 -5.04
CA LEU A 178 4.46 9.46 -4.33
C LEU A 178 4.45 9.78 -2.84
N LEU A 179 4.03 8.82 -2.02
CA LEU A 179 3.90 8.95 -0.56
C LEU A 179 4.75 7.87 0.11
N ASP A 180 5.80 8.25 0.82
CA ASP A 180 6.67 7.33 1.55
C ASP A 180 6.32 7.36 3.05
N GLU A 181 5.60 6.36 3.53
CA GLU A 181 5.13 6.19 4.91
C GLU A 181 4.57 7.46 5.57
N PRO A 182 3.64 8.19 4.92
CA PRO A 182 3.24 9.53 5.33
C PRO A 182 2.48 9.59 6.67
N PHE A 183 2.08 8.45 7.24
CA PHE A 183 1.28 8.38 8.47
C PHE A 183 2.07 7.80 9.66
N SER A 184 3.28 7.25 9.43
CA SER A 184 4.03 6.47 10.42
C SER A 184 4.43 7.24 11.67
N GLN A 185 4.54 8.57 11.60
CA GLN A 185 4.95 9.44 12.71
C GLN A 185 3.77 10.12 13.44
N LEU A 186 2.53 9.75 13.11
CA LEU A 186 1.33 10.38 13.65
C LEU A 186 0.68 9.51 14.74
N ASP A 187 0.06 10.19 15.70
CA ASP A 187 -0.81 9.55 16.69
C ASP A 187 -2.03 8.92 15.98
N PRO A 188 -2.67 7.89 16.57
CA PRO A 188 -3.78 7.16 15.92
C PRO A 188 -4.91 8.07 15.39
N GLU A 189 -5.40 9.02 16.21
CA GLU A 189 -6.46 9.95 15.82
C GLU A 189 -6.05 10.85 14.65
N LEU A 190 -4.81 11.36 14.68
CA LEU A 190 -4.26 12.19 13.60
C LEU A 190 -4.00 11.39 12.34
N ARG A 191 -3.72 10.09 12.47
CA ARG A 191 -3.50 9.17 11.35
C ARG A 191 -4.78 8.98 10.53
N ASP A 192 -5.92 8.73 11.19
CA ASP A 192 -7.22 8.58 10.53
C ASP A 192 -7.65 9.84 9.77
N ASP A 193 -7.49 11.01 10.41
CA ASP A 193 -7.80 12.29 9.77
C ASP A 193 -6.87 12.58 8.57
N MET A 194 -5.61 12.17 8.65
CA MET A 194 -4.64 12.34 7.56
C MET A 194 -4.91 11.37 6.40
N ARG A 195 -5.31 10.12 6.66
CA ARG A 195 -5.75 9.17 5.64
C ARG A 195 -6.95 9.71 4.87
N GLY A 196 -7.97 10.18 5.58
CA GLY A 196 -9.14 10.81 4.97
C GLY A 196 -8.81 12.07 4.16
N LEU A 197 -7.83 12.87 4.61
CA LEU A 197 -7.35 14.05 3.87
C LEU A 197 -6.65 13.64 2.57
N VAL A 198 -5.73 12.68 2.63
CA VAL A 198 -4.96 12.21 1.46
C VAL A 198 -5.91 11.60 0.42
N ARG A 199 -6.85 10.73 0.85
CA ARG A 199 -7.83 10.12 -0.07
C ARG A 199 -8.69 11.19 -0.73
N ARG A 200 -9.24 12.14 0.01
CA ARG A 200 -10.04 13.25 -0.55
C ARG A 200 -9.25 14.07 -1.56
N LEU A 201 -8.00 14.44 -1.25
CA LEU A 201 -7.18 15.21 -2.19
C LEU A 201 -6.81 14.44 -3.45
N HIS A 202 -6.57 13.13 -3.33
CA HIS A 202 -6.39 12.25 -4.47
C HIS A 202 -7.63 12.27 -5.39
N ASP A 203 -8.82 12.06 -4.83
CA ASP A 203 -10.08 12.04 -5.58
C ASP A 203 -10.37 13.41 -6.24
N GLU A 204 -10.19 14.51 -5.50
CA GLU A 204 -10.41 15.87 -6.00
C GLU A 204 -9.47 16.28 -7.13
N LEU A 205 -8.22 15.84 -7.08
CA LEU A 205 -7.19 16.22 -8.04
C LEU A 205 -7.04 15.20 -9.18
N GLY A 206 -7.59 14.00 -9.02
CA GLY A 206 -7.52 12.92 -9.97
C GLY A 206 -6.08 12.49 -10.27
N VAL A 207 -5.19 12.50 -9.27
CA VAL A 207 -3.75 12.21 -9.43
C VAL A 207 -3.49 10.71 -9.27
N THR A 208 -2.61 10.12 -10.09
CA THR A 208 -2.15 8.74 -9.86
C THR A 208 -1.29 8.69 -8.60
N THR A 209 -1.62 7.84 -7.64
CA THR A 209 -0.90 7.80 -6.35
C THR A 209 -0.24 6.46 -6.12
N LEU A 210 1.06 6.48 -5.78
CA LEU A 210 1.79 5.35 -5.19
C LEU A 210 2.06 5.67 -3.73
N PHE A 211 1.53 4.84 -2.86
CA PHE A 211 1.62 4.94 -1.42
C PHE A 211 2.43 3.78 -0.86
N VAL A 212 3.50 4.06 -0.16
CA VAL A 212 4.34 3.06 0.51
C VAL A 212 3.98 3.02 1.99
N THR A 213 3.69 1.84 2.49
CA THR A 213 3.47 1.59 3.92
C THR A 213 3.92 0.18 4.32
N HIS A 214 4.11 -0.04 5.60
CA HIS A 214 4.24 -1.36 6.21
C HIS A 214 2.98 -1.74 7.01
N ASP A 215 2.00 -0.83 7.09
CA ASP A 215 0.74 -1.03 7.80
C ASP A 215 -0.36 -1.44 6.81
N ARG A 216 -0.88 -2.67 6.99
CA ARG A 216 -1.93 -3.22 6.15
C ARG A 216 -3.26 -2.47 6.27
N ASP A 217 -3.57 -2.00 7.49
CA ASP A 217 -4.83 -1.32 7.77
C ASP A 217 -4.86 0.03 7.02
N GLU A 218 -3.70 0.73 6.96
CA GLU A 218 -3.55 1.91 6.12
C GLU A 218 -3.78 1.60 4.63
N ALA A 219 -3.20 0.50 4.13
CA ALA A 219 -3.35 0.12 2.72
C ALA A 219 -4.81 -0.23 2.38
N VAL A 220 -5.49 -0.99 3.26
CA VAL A 220 -6.90 -1.38 3.08
C VAL A 220 -7.83 -0.16 3.09
N ASP A 221 -7.57 0.82 3.95
CA ASP A 221 -8.45 2.00 4.11
C ASP A 221 -8.40 2.98 2.92
N VAL A 222 -7.24 3.10 2.26
CA VAL A 222 -7.08 4.20 1.28
C VAL A 222 -6.83 3.73 -0.16
N ALA A 223 -6.38 2.50 -0.38
CA ALA A 223 -5.96 2.06 -1.70
C ALA A 223 -7.08 1.38 -2.51
N ASP A 224 -7.10 1.65 -3.82
CA ASP A 224 -7.93 0.90 -4.78
C ASP A 224 -7.26 -0.44 -5.13
N ARG A 225 -5.92 -0.47 -5.08
CA ARG A 225 -5.10 -1.63 -5.37
C ARG A 225 -3.94 -1.75 -4.39
N VAL A 226 -3.62 -2.98 -4.02
CA VAL A 226 -2.47 -3.30 -3.18
C VAL A 226 -1.49 -4.17 -3.98
N VAL A 227 -0.21 -3.88 -3.84
CA VAL A 227 0.90 -4.69 -4.36
C VAL A 227 1.78 -5.07 -3.17
N VAL A 228 1.98 -6.35 -2.96
CA VAL A 228 2.77 -6.88 -1.84
C VAL A 228 4.18 -7.21 -2.33
N LEU A 229 5.17 -6.60 -1.68
CA LEU A 229 6.59 -6.89 -1.91
C LEU A 229 7.16 -7.77 -0.81
N ASP A 230 7.93 -8.76 -1.21
CA ASP A 230 8.81 -9.51 -0.33
C ASP A 230 10.12 -9.82 -1.03
N GLY A 231 11.26 -9.67 -0.33
CA GLY A 231 12.58 -9.93 -0.89
C GLY A 231 12.89 -9.18 -2.20
N GLY A 232 12.36 -7.99 -2.40
CA GLY A 232 12.57 -7.18 -3.62
C GLY A 232 11.68 -7.56 -4.82
N ARG A 233 10.75 -8.49 -4.65
CA ARG A 233 9.85 -9.02 -5.70
C ARG A 233 8.39 -8.81 -5.33
N VAL A 234 7.52 -8.73 -6.34
CA VAL A 234 6.06 -8.77 -6.12
C VAL A 234 5.65 -10.21 -5.83
N VAL A 235 4.97 -10.41 -4.69
CA VAL A 235 4.46 -11.72 -4.25
C VAL A 235 2.93 -11.81 -4.28
N GLY A 236 2.25 -10.71 -4.54
CA GLY A 236 0.80 -10.65 -4.70
C GLY A 236 0.33 -9.26 -5.07
N ALA A 237 -0.76 -9.16 -5.82
CA ALA A 237 -1.37 -7.90 -6.20
C ALA A 237 -2.88 -8.07 -6.48
N GLY A 238 -3.68 -7.08 -6.09
CA GLY A 238 -5.12 -7.10 -6.29
C GLY A 238 -5.80 -5.93 -5.58
N THR A 239 -7.12 -5.93 -5.55
CA THR A 239 -7.86 -5.09 -4.60
C THR A 239 -7.56 -5.53 -3.16
N PRO A 240 -7.73 -4.66 -2.15
CA PRO A 240 -7.57 -5.05 -0.74
C PRO A 240 -8.36 -6.32 -0.38
N GLU A 241 -9.60 -6.44 -0.86
CA GLU A 241 -10.44 -7.61 -0.63
C GLU A 241 -9.89 -8.88 -1.29
N GLU A 242 -9.44 -8.80 -2.55
CA GLU A 242 -8.85 -9.94 -3.26
C GLU A 242 -7.60 -10.46 -2.56
N VAL A 243 -6.66 -9.57 -2.22
CA VAL A 243 -5.40 -9.95 -1.57
C VAL A 243 -5.62 -10.55 -0.19
N TYR A 244 -6.69 -10.13 0.52
CA TYR A 244 -7.07 -10.68 1.81
C TYR A 244 -7.74 -12.05 1.70
N THR A 245 -8.75 -12.16 0.79
CA THR A 245 -9.61 -13.35 0.69
C THR A 245 -9.06 -14.43 -0.23
N ARG A 246 -8.32 -14.03 -1.26
CA ARG A 246 -7.75 -14.90 -2.31
C ARG A 246 -6.30 -14.54 -2.61
N PRO A 247 -5.40 -14.68 -1.63
CA PRO A 247 -3.99 -14.33 -1.81
C PRO A 247 -3.34 -15.20 -2.87
N ASP A 248 -2.47 -14.61 -3.71
CA ASP A 248 -1.73 -15.35 -4.74
C ASP A 248 -0.68 -16.32 -4.16
N THR A 249 -0.14 -15.98 -2.97
CA THR A 249 0.91 -16.75 -2.31
C THR A 249 0.67 -16.84 -0.80
N LEU A 250 1.30 -17.83 -0.17
CA LEU A 250 1.27 -17.97 1.28
C LEU A 250 1.96 -16.79 1.99
N ALA A 251 3.01 -16.23 1.39
CA ALA A 251 3.65 -15.01 1.88
C ALA A 251 2.66 -13.84 1.95
N THR A 252 1.87 -13.63 0.90
CA THR A 252 0.78 -12.64 0.87
C THR A 252 -0.27 -12.92 1.93
N ALA A 253 -0.72 -14.17 2.06
CA ALA A 253 -1.69 -14.57 3.08
C ALA A 253 -1.22 -14.21 4.49
N ARG A 254 -0.01 -14.58 4.84
CA ARG A 254 0.64 -14.32 6.15
C ARG A 254 0.82 -12.82 6.41
N TYR A 255 1.16 -12.07 5.38
CA TYR A 255 1.40 -10.64 5.51
C TYR A 255 0.12 -9.88 5.90
N PHE A 256 -1.03 -10.28 5.36
CA PHE A 256 -2.33 -9.66 5.66
C PHE A 256 -2.93 -10.08 7.02
N GLY A 257 -2.25 -10.89 7.80
CA GLY A 257 -2.64 -11.21 9.17
C GLY A 257 -2.64 -12.70 9.48
N PRO A 258 -3.14 -13.07 10.65
CA PRO A 258 -3.22 -14.46 11.06
C PRO A 258 -3.96 -15.30 10.03
N VAL A 259 -3.44 -16.46 9.74
CA VAL A 259 -4.03 -17.41 8.82
C VAL A 259 -3.81 -18.83 9.32
N ASN A 260 -4.81 -19.69 9.15
CA ASN A 260 -4.70 -21.12 9.34
C ASN A 260 -4.22 -21.74 8.03
N GLU A 261 -3.20 -22.57 8.11
CA GLU A 261 -2.57 -23.25 6.99
C GLU A 261 -2.75 -24.75 7.17
N LEU A 262 -3.57 -25.36 6.33
CA LEU A 262 -3.79 -26.79 6.34
C LEU A 262 -3.18 -27.42 5.11
N THR A 263 -2.15 -28.21 5.29
CA THR A 263 -1.49 -28.92 4.18
C THR A 263 -2.31 -30.13 3.74
N GLY A 264 -2.32 -30.42 2.44
CA GLY A 264 -3.10 -31.52 1.88
C GLY A 264 -2.84 -31.71 0.39
N GLU A 265 -3.75 -32.41 -0.26
CA GLU A 265 -3.69 -32.71 -1.68
C GLU A 265 -5.01 -32.33 -2.37
N VAL A 266 -4.88 -31.90 -3.62
CA VAL A 266 -6.02 -31.68 -4.52
C VAL A 266 -6.13 -32.86 -5.48
N ALA A 267 -7.30 -33.51 -5.46
CA ALA A 267 -7.66 -34.54 -6.42
C ALA A 267 -9.16 -34.42 -6.74
N ASP A 268 -9.57 -34.67 -7.97
CA ASP A 268 -10.95 -34.67 -8.44
C ASP A 268 -11.76 -33.39 -8.06
N GLY A 269 -11.11 -32.22 -8.11
CA GLY A 269 -11.72 -30.93 -7.78
C GLY A 269 -11.98 -30.72 -6.29
N ARG A 270 -11.27 -31.43 -5.42
CA ARG A 270 -11.37 -31.33 -3.96
C ARG A 270 -9.99 -31.28 -3.33
N PHE A 271 -9.85 -30.36 -2.40
CA PHE A 271 -8.73 -30.38 -1.46
C PHE A 271 -9.08 -31.34 -0.32
N THR A 272 -8.13 -32.19 0.09
CA THR A 272 -8.25 -33.05 1.27
C THR A 272 -7.03 -32.81 2.17
N SER A 273 -7.26 -32.51 3.45
CA SER A 273 -6.19 -32.33 4.43
C SER A 273 -5.45 -33.66 4.67
N HIS A 274 -4.17 -33.61 5.03
CA HIS A 274 -3.33 -34.81 5.21
C HIS A 274 -3.88 -35.78 6.28
N ASP A 275 -4.59 -35.26 7.29
CA ASP A 275 -5.27 -36.09 8.31
C ASP A 275 -6.63 -36.64 7.84
N GLY A 276 -7.06 -36.29 6.63
CA GLY A 276 -8.32 -36.71 6.03
C GLY A 276 -9.59 -36.15 6.69
N THR A 277 -9.45 -35.25 7.67
CA THR A 277 -10.58 -34.74 8.45
C THR A 277 -11.38 -33.66 7.69
N LEU A 278 -10.75 -32.99 6.74
CA LEU A 278 -11.35 -31.90 5.98
C LEU A 278 -11.22 -32.12 4.47
N ALA A 279 -12.34 -32.00 3.76
CA ALA A 279 -12.36 -32.03 2.31
C ALA A 279 -13.21 -30.89 1.76
N VAL A 280 -12.60 -29.97 0.99
CA VAL A 280 -13.22 -28.74 0.48
C VAL A 280 -13.19 -28.73 -1.05
N PRO A 281 -14.30 -28.37 -1.74
CA PRO A 281 -14.27 -28.23 -3.20
C PRO A 281 -13.32 -27.09 -3.60
N THR A 282 -12.58 -27.28 -4.68
CA THR A 282 -11.63 -26.28 -5.19
C THR A 282 -11.48 -26.39 -6.69
N SER A 283 -11.09 -25.28 -7.34
CA SER A 283 -10.67 -25.22 -8.74
C SER A 283 -9.12 -25.25 -8.89
N ALA A 284 -8.37 -25.38 -7.80
CA ALA A 284 -6.92 -25.48 -7.86
C ALA A 284 -6.48 -26.77 -8.61
N ALA A 285 -5.29 -26.72 -9.20
CA ALA A 285 -4.73 -27.85 -9.93
C ALA A 285 -4.47 -29.05 -9.00
N ALA A 286 -4.54 -30.28 -9.56
CA ALA A 286 -4.26 -31.49 -8.80
C ALA A 286 -2.80 -31.52 -8.34
N GLY A 287 -2.58 -31.91 -7.08
CA GLY A 287 -1.26 -32.03 -6.46
C GLY A 287 -1.24 -31.54 -5.02
N SER A 288 -0.04 -31.38 -4.48
CA SER A 288 0.18 -30.84 -3.13
C SER A 288 -0.33 -29.41 -3.04
N ALA A 289 -1.02 -29.08 -1.96
CA ALA A 289 -1.67 -27.79 -1.79
C ALA A 289 -1.75 -27.38 -0.31
N VAL A 290 -2.00 -26.08 -0.09
CA VAL A 290 -2.26 -25.53 1.23
C VAL A 290 -3.63 -24.84 1.22
N LEU A 291 -4.51 -25.27 2.10
CA LEU A 291 -5.78 -24.57 2.35
C LEU A 291 -5.51 -23.43 3.33
N VAL A 292 -5.80 -22.24 2.91
CA VAL A 292 -5.70 -20.99 3.67
C VAL A 292 -7.08 -20.62 4.21
N VAL A 293 -7.18 -20.49 5.54
CA VAL A 293 -8.43 -20.14 6.22
C VAL A 293 -8.19 -19.00 7.20
N ARG A 294 -8.93 -17.88 7.02
CA ARG A 294 -8.87 -16.78 7.98
C ARG A 294 -9.52 -17.18 9.31
N PRO A 295 -9.01 -16.71 10.48
CA PRO A 295 -9.59 -17.04 11.79
C PRO A 295 -11.07 -16.72 11.93
N GLU A 296 -11.54 -15.63 11.32
CA GLU A 296 -12.96 -15.22 11.32
C GLU A 296 -13.83 -15.96 10.30
N ALA A 297 -13.24 -16.82 9.47
CA ALA A 297 -13.98 -17.74 8.62
C ALA A 297 -14.41 -19.02 9.35
N LEU A 298 -13.92 -19.21 10.56
CA LEU A 298 -14.30 -20.31 11.45
C LEU A 298 -15.40 -19.89 12.40
N ALA A 299 -16.43 -20.70 12.53
CA ALA A 299 -17.52 -20.51 13.48
C ALA A 299 -17.65 -21.70 14.42
N LEU A 300 -18.18 -21.51 15.63
CA LEU A 300 -18.50 -22.61 16.53
C LEU A 300 -19.72 -23.34 15.97
N ALA A 301 -19.62 -24.65 15.80
CA ALA A 301 -20.76 -25.47 15.39
C ALA A 301 -21.85 -25.48 16.50
N GLY A 302 -23.09 -25.34 16.10
CA GLY A 302 -24.23 -25.56 17.01
C GLY A 302 -24.45 -27.04 17.30
N ASP A 303 -25.55 -27.36 18.04
CA ASP A 303 -25.94 -28.73 18.37
C ASP A 303 -26.48 -29.56 17.19
N ALA A 304 -26.51 -28.98 15.99
CA ALA A 304 -26.91 -29.65 14.76
C ALA A 304 -25.99 -30.82 14.40
N ALA A 305 -26.48 -31.74 13.57
CA ALA A 305 -25.70 -32.85 13.04
C ALA A 305 -24.42 -32.32 12.33
N PRO A 306 -23.29 -33.09 12.37
CA PRO A 306 -22.06 -32.67 11.74
C PRO A 306 -22.26 -32.29 10.27
N ALA A 307 -21.82 -31.10 9.89
CA ALA A 307 -21.79 -30.65 8.50
C ALA A 307 -20.55 -31.17 7.80
N ALA A 308 -20.55 -31.14 6.46
CA ALA A 308 -19.46 -31.66 5.64
C ALA A 308 -18.10 -30.94 5.87
N TYR A 309 -18.12 -29.78 6.53
CA TYR A 309 -16.96 -28.93 6.76
C TYR A 309 -16.70 -28.66 8.25
N ASP A 310 -17.18 -29.57 9.12
CA ASP A 310 -16.91 -29.50 10.55
C ASP A 310 -15.54 -30.11 10.86
N VAL A 311 -14.74 -29.40 11.62
CA VAL A 311 -13.50 -29.94 12.18
C VAL A 311 -13.58 -30.03 13.69
N ARG A 312 -13.17 -31.14 14.25
CA ARG A 312 -13.04 -31.34 15.70
C ARG A 312 -11.68 -30.79 16.15
N VAL A 313 -11.72 -29.98 17.20
CA VAL A 313 -10.51 -29.35 17.75
C VAL A 313 -10.45 -29.50 19.25
N ALA A 314 -9.23 -29.56 19.80
CA ALA A 314 -8.98 -29.42 21.23
C ALA A 314 -8.64 -27.94 21.50
N VAL A 315 -9.45 -27.27 22.31
CA VAL A 315 -9.24 -25.86 22.68
C VAL A 315 -8.06 -25.78 23.65
N LYS A 316 -7.06 -24.97 23.32
CA LYS A 316 -5.83 -24.76 24.12
C LYS A 316 -5.92 -23.49 24.95
N GLU A 317 -6.35 -22.40 24.34
CA GLU A 317 -6.43 -21.08 24.96
C GLU A 317 -7.63 -20.30 24.43
N VAL A 318 -8.23 -19.49 25.30
CA VAL A 318 -9.28 -18.54 24.93
C VAL A 318 -8.94 -17.19 25.51
N ARG A 319 -8.82 -16.17 24.66
CA ARG A 319 -8.46 -14.83 25.06
C ARG A 319 -9.47 -13.81 24.53
N PHE A 320 -9.89 -12.90 25.39
CA PHE A 320 -10.72 -11.75 24.98
C PHE A 320 -9.86 -10.69 24.26
N ALA A 321 -10.30 -10.28 23.07
CA ALA A 321 -9.63 -9.29 22.22
C ALA A 321 -10.51 -8.05 21.93
N GLY A 322 -11.38 -7.68 22.86
CA GLY A 322 -12.27 -6.52 22.75
C GLY A 322 -13.55 -6.85 21.99
N THR A 323 -13.49 -7.00 20.69
CA THR A 323 -14.65 -7.25 19.82
C THR A 323 -14.97 -8.73 19.61
N HIS A 324 -14.03 -9.63 19.93
CA HIS A 324 -14.16 -11.08 19.71
C HIS A 324 -13.31 -11.87 20.71
N LEU A 325 -13.50 -13.18 20.74
CA LEU A 325 -12.63 -14.13 21.41
C LEU A 325 -11.63 -14.68 20.39
N VAL A 326 -10.35 -14.65 20.73
CA VAL A 326 -9.31 -15.40 20.01
C VAL A 326 -9.20 -16.77 20.66
N VAL A 327 -9.48 -17.80 19.91
CA VAL A 327 -9.42 -19.20 20.34
C VAL A 327 -8.25 -19.88 19.63
N GLU A 328 -7.28 -20.33 20.42
CA GLU A 328 -6.21 -21.20 19.93
C GLU A 328 -6.61 -22.65 20.19
N ALA A 329 -6.59 -23.46 19.15
CA ALA A 329 -7.01 -24.85 19.19
C ALA A 329 -6.05 -25.73 18.36
N ALA A 330 -6.21 -27.04 18.42
CA ALA A 330 -5.45 -27.95 17.58
C ALA A 330 -6.36 -29.06 17.04
N LEU A 331 -6.09 -29.49 15.81
CA LEU A 331 -6.64 -30.71 15.22
C LEU A 331 -6.12 -31.96 15.93
N ALA A 332 -6.67 -33.13 15.59
CA ALA A 332 -6.26 -34.40 16.19
C ALA A 332 -4.77 -34.78 15.92
N ASP A 333 -4.22 -34.35 14.79
CA ASP A 333 -2.82 -34.51 14.41
C ASP A 333 -1.88 -33.48 15.05
N GLY A 334 -2.42 -32.53 15.82
CA GLY A 334 -1.67 -31.44 16.45
C GLY A 334 -1.56 -30.18 15.63
N THR A 335 -2.07 -30.15 14.40
CA THR A 335 -2.06 -28.93 13.55
C THR A 335 -2.75 -27.78 14.28
N PRO A 336 -2.09 -26.62 14.46
CA PRO A 336 -2.70 -25.49 15.17
C PRO A 336 -3.76 -24.83 14.34
N LEU A 337 -4.86 -24.43 15.00
CA LEU A 337 -5.92 -23.61 14.42
C LEU A 337 -6.21 -22.42 15.33
N ARG A 338 -6.45 -21.27 14.72
CA ARG A 338 -6.92 -20.06 15.38
C ARG A 338 -8.30 -19.70 14.85
N ALA A 339 -9.24 -19.43 15.76
CA ALA A 339 -10.57 -18.92 15.40
C ALA A 339 -10.86 -17.59 16.10
N HIS A 340 -11.59 -16.72 15.41
CA HIS A 340 -12.16 -15.50 15.99
C HIS A 340 -13.65 -15.71 16.17
N LEU A 341 -14.07 -15.92 17.43
CA LEU A 341 -15.46 -16.21 17.77
C LEU A 341 -16.15 -14.98 18.39
N PRO A 342 -17.45 -14.82 18.24
CA PRO A 342 -18.21 -13.76 18.92
C PRO A 342 -18.02 -13.79 20.44
N VAL A 343 -18.03 -12.60 21.06
CA VAL A 343 -18.03 -12.47 22.52
C VAL A 343 -19.27 -13.20 23.09
N GLY A 344 -19.05 -14.04 24.12
CA GLY A 344 -20.13 -14.87 24.72
C GLY A 344 -20.25 -16.27 24.13
N SER A 345 -19.43 -16.66 23.15
CA SER A 345 -19.33 -18.05 22.70
C SER A 345 -18.96 -18.97 23.87
N ALA A 346 -19.70 -20.05 24.04
CA ALA A 346 -19.51 -21.05 25.12
C ALA A 346 -18.32 -21.96 24.74
N VAL A 347 -17.08 -21.48 24.98
CA VAL A 347 -15.86 -22.25 24.75
C VAL A 347 -14.85 -21.93 25.84
N VAL A 348 -14.24 -22.96 26.43
CA VAL A 348 -13.22 -22.82 27.47
C VAL A 348 -12.02 -23.71 27.19
N PRO A 349 -10.82 -23.34 27.68
CA PRO A 349 -9.62 -24.16 27.54
C PRO A 349 -9.83 -25.57 28.11
N GLY A 350 -9.36 -26.57 27.36
CA GLY A 350 -9.52 -27.99 27.71
C GLY A 350 -10.73 -28.68 27.05
N ASP A 351 -11.67 -27.92 26.51
CA ASP A 351 -12.82 -28.49 25.81
C ASP A 351 -12.45 -29.09 24.46
N ALA A 352 -13.25 -30.08 24.05
CA ALA A 352 -13.36 -30.47 22.65
C ALA A 352 -14.49 -29.65 22.01
N ALA A 353 -14.14 -28.90 20.97
CA ALA A 353 -15.10 -28.08 20.22
C ALA A 353 -15.20 -28.56 18.76
N ARG A 354 -16.31 -28.22 18.11
CA ARG A 354 -16.47 -28.34 16.66
C ARG A 354 -16.44 -26.94 16.05
N LEU A 355 -15.57 -26.75 15.09
CA LEU A 355 -15.52 -25.53 14.28
C LEU A 355 -16.02 -25.84 12.87
N VAL A 356 -16.85 -24.96 12.33
CA VAL A 356 -17.37 -25.04 10.97
C VAL A 356 -16.60 -24.09 10.09
N LEU A 357 -16.10 -24.58 8.95
CA LEU A 357 -15.54 -23.77 7.90
C LEU A 357 -16.63 -23.39 6.90
N ALA A 358 -16.58 -22.14 6.43
CA ALA A 358 -17.34 -21.68 5.29
C ALA A 358 -16.47 -21.88 4.02
N PRO A 359 -16.77 -22.85 3.13
CA PRO A 359 -15.92 -23.20 1.98
C PRO A 359 -15.67 -22.01 1.06
N GLU A 360 -16.65 -21.14 0.89
CA GLU A 360 -16.57 -19.91 0.10
C GLU A 360 -15.59 -18.87 0.67
N ARG A 361 -15.21 -19.02 1.94
CA ARG A 361 -14.24 -18.18 2.67
C ARG A 361 -12.86 -18.84 2.83
N CYS A 362 -12.69 -19.99 2.20
CA CYS A 362 -11.43 -20.72 2.16
C CYS A 362 -10.77 -20.51 0.80
N HIS A 363 -9.43 -20.49 0.76
CA HIS A 363 -8.67 -20.40 -0.47
C HIS A 363 -7.60 -21.50 -0.52
N VAL A 364 -7.49 -22.20 -1.65
CA VAL A 364 -6.50 -23.27 -1.85
C VAL A 364 -5.37 -22.71 -2.70
N LEU A 365 -4.18 -22.69 -2.13
CA LEU A 365 -2.94 -22.36 -2.81
C LEU A 365 -2.28 -23.65 -3.31
N GLU A 366 -1.78 -23.62 -4.55
CA GLU A 366 -0.93 -24.70 -5.06
C GLU A 366 0.36 -24.77 -4.23
N GLY A 367 0.80 -25.96 -3.86
CA GLY A 367 2.02 -26.14 -3.10
C GLY A 367 3.23 -25.58 -3.86
N GLU A 368 4.04 -24.78 -3.20
CA GLU A 368 5.34 -24.38 -3.75
C GLU A 368 6.16 -25.63 -4.07
N ARG A 369 6.59 -25.78 -5.33
CA ARG A 369 7.45 -26.86 -5.78
C ARG A 369 8.89 -26.64 -5.37
#